data_64f4aca9a15a1e775bb4251bd14dd8af
#
_entry.id   64f4aca9a15a1e775bb4251bd14dd8af
#
_cell.length_a   1.000
_cell.length_b   1.000
_cell.length_c   1.000
_cell.angle_alpha   90.00
_cell.angle_beta   90.00
_cell.angle_gamma   90.00
#
_symmetry.space_group_name_H-M   'P 1'
#
loop_
_entity.id
_entity.type
_entity.pdbx_description
1 polymer ?
#
loop_
_entity_poly.entity_id
_entity_poly.type
_entity_poly.pdbx_seq_one_letter_code
_entity_poly.pdbx_strand_id
1 'polypeptide(L)'
;MTKELERLQKRIANSGYTSRRKAETLISEGKVKVNGTTVTELGAKVKPSDTIEVEGIKIELEDKIYILFHKPTQVITSVSDDRGRTVVTDYFKDIEARIYPVGRLDYDTSGLLLLTNDGEFTNLMTHPRYQIKKKYVAKLKGYLMREEVKALEKGIELEDGMTQPAEVKVKKQDKDKNTTLVEITITEGRNRQVRRMFEHFGHQVTKLSRIEYGPLNVVGLNAGEGRVLTPHEVKVMRHLAEHGK
;
A
#
# COMPACT_ATOMS: atom_id res chain seq x y z
N MET A 1 -22.89 10.86 21.71
CA MET A 1 -21.87 10.57 20.72
C MET A 1 -22.10 11.48 19.54
N THR A 2 -21.31 12.52 19.39
CA THR A 2 -21.34 13.44 18.24
C THR A 2 -20.95 12.63 16.99
N LYS A 3 -21.93 12.39 16.10
CA LYS A 3 -21.67 11.71 14.81
C LYS A 3 -20.69 12.59 14.02
N GLU A 4 -19.46 12.10 13.83
CA GLU A 4 -18.39 12.83 13.14
C GLU A 4 -18.82 13.17 11.72
N LEU A 5 -18.68 14.47 11.38
CA LEU A 5 -18.87 14.96 10.03
C LEU A 5 -17.73 14.45 9.14
N GLU A 6 -18.03 13.89 7.99
CA GLU A 6 -17.01 13.53 6.98
C GLU A 6 -17.12 14.40 5.72
N ARG A 7 -16.03 14.54 4.98
CA ARG A 7 -16.02 15.28 3.71
C ARG A 7 -16.86 14.55 2.67
N LEU A 8 -17.68 15.29 1.92
CA LEU A 8 -18.59 14.75 0.90
C LEU A 8 -17.87 13.88 -0.14
N GLN A 9 -16.72 14.34 -0.67
CA GLN A 9 -15.93 13.56 -1.62
C GLN A 9 -15.39 12.24 -1.01
N LYS A 10 -15.11 12.21 0.32
CA LYS A 10 -14.72 10.98 1.01
C LYS A 10 -15.90 10.00 1.07
N ARG A 11 -17.09 10.49 1.37
CA ARG A 11 -18.32 9.70 1.41
C ARG A 11 -18.64 9.07 0.06
N ILE A 12 -18.56 9.87 -1.03
CA ILE A 12 -18.75 9.38 -2.41
C ILE A 12 -17.70 8.31 -2.77
N ALA A 13 -16.44 8.53 -2.41
CA ALA A 13 -15.40 7.55 -2.68
C ALA A 13 -15.57 6.24 -1.86
N ASN A 14 -16.09 6.34 -0.62
CA ASN A 14 -16.36 5.18 0.24
C ASN A 14 -17.57 4.34 -0.21
N SER A 15 -18.44 4.89 -1.07
CA SER A 15 -19.53 4.16 -1.72
C SER A 15 -19.11 3.42 -3.00
N GLY A 16 -17.83 3.47 -3.36
CA GLY A 16 -17.34 2.85 -4.58
C GLY A 16 -17.66 3.59 -5.88
N TYR A 17 -18.51 4.62 -5.84
CA TYR A 17 -18.97 5.33 -7.04
C TYR A 17 -17.80 5.87 -7.89
N THR A 18 -16.85 6.56 -7.24
CA THR A 18 -15.67 7.09 -7.95
C THR A 18 -14.50 7.40 -6.99
N SER A 19 -13.38 7.93 -7.52
CA SER A 19 -12.26 8.41 -6.69
C SER A 19 -12.59 9.75 -6.01
N ARG A 20 -11.90 10.11 -4.92
CA ARG A 20 -12.08 11.40 -4.24
C ARG A 20 -11.90 12.60 -5.18
N ARG A 21 -10.87 12.58 -6.05
CA ARG A 21 -10.61 13.65 -7.02
C ARG A 21 -11.74 13.77 -8.04
N LYS A 22 -12.22 12.65 -8.56
CA LYS A 22 -13.35 12.67 -9.50
C LYS A 22 -14.64 13.11 -8.82
N ALA A 23 -14.85 12.72 -7.55
CA ALA A 23 -15.97 13.19 -6.74
C ALA A 23 -15.94 14.73 -6.55
N GLU A 24 -14.76 15.32 -6.32
CA GLU A 24 -14.60 16.80 -6.28
C GLU A 24 -15.01 17.46 -7.60
N THR A 25 -14.64 16.87 -8.74
CA THR A 25 -15.09 17.34 -10.06
C THR A 25 -16.62 17.27 -10.18
N LEU A 26 -17.25 16.15 -9.81
CA LEU A 26 -18.70 15.98 -9.87
C LEU A 26 -19.45 16.95 -8.93
N ILE A 27 -18.88 17.25 -7.76
CA ILE A 27 -19.41 18.25 -6.83
C ILE A 27 -19.37 19.64 -7.49
N SER A 28 -18.21 20.07 -8.00
CA SER A 28 -18.08 21.39 -8.64
C SER A 28 -18.94 21.56 -9.90
N GLU A 29 -19.22 20.46 -10.61
CA GLU A 29 -20.12 20.44 -11.76
C GLU A 29 -21.63 20.45 -11.38
N GLY A 30 -21.97 20.47 -10.08
CA GLY A 30 -23.35 20.48 -9.61
C GLY A 30 -24.09 19.12 -9.78
N LYS A 31 -23.36 18.04 -9.96
CA LYS A 31 -23.88 16.68 -10.18
C LYS A 31 -24.19 15.91 -8.89
N VAL A 32 -23.98 16.53 -7.74
CA VAL A 32 -24.14 15.92 -6.42
C VAL A 32 -25.20 16.62 -5.61
N LYS A 33 -26.12 15.85 -5.03
CA LYS A 33 -27.13 16.34 -4.09
C LYS A 33 -26.94 15.73 -2.71
N VAL A 34 -27.18 16.52 -1.69
CA VAL A 34 -27.24 16.10 -0.29
C VAL A 34 -28.63 16.43 0.25
N ASN A 35 -29.38 15.43 0.68
CA ASN A 35 -30.78 15.59 1.11
C ASN A 35 -31.64 16.35 0.09
N GLY A 36 -31.47 16.08 -1.20
CA GLY A 36 -32.19 16.70 -2.31
C GLY A 36 -31.66 18.06 -2.77
N THR A 37 -30.73 18.68 -2.04
CA THR A 37 -30.15 19.98 -2.36
C THR A 37 -28.82 19.82 -3.09
N THR A 38 -28.63 20.47 -4.22
CA THR A 38 -27.38 20.46 -5.00
C THR A 38 -26.27 21.13 -4.20
N VAL A 39 -25.12 20.48 -4.10
CA VAL A 39 -23.91 20.96 -3.43
C VAL A 39 -22.79 21.12 -4.45
N THR A 40 -22.21 22.33 -4.54
CA THR A 40 -21.08 22.65 -5.44
C THR A 40 -19.82 23.06 -4.68
N GLU A 41 -19.94 23.27 -3.37
CA GLU A 41 -18.82 23.71 -2.52
C GLU A 41 -17.85 22.57 -2.26
N LEU A 42 -16.57 22.77 -2.60
CA LEU A 42 -15.49 21.84 -2.29
C LEU A 42 -15.19 21.83 -0.78
N GLY A 43 -15.01 20.65 -0.23
CA GLY A 43 -14.77 20.49 1.21
C GLY A 43 -16.04 20.42 2.07
N ALA A 44 -17.22 20.50 1.46
CA ALA A 44 -18.50 20.28 2.14
C ALA A 44 -18.46 19.00 3.01
N LYS A 45 -19.07 19.07 4.18
CA LYS A 45 -19.14 17.96 5.14
C LYS A 45 -20.56 17.45 5.27
N VAL A 46 -20.70 16.15 5.43
CA VAL A 46 -21.99 15.45 5.58
C VAL A 46 -22.01 14.61 6.85
N LYS A 47 -23.23 14.38 7.35
CA LYS A 47 -23.48 13.47 8.47
C LYS A 47 -23.65 12.02 7.95
N PRO A 48 -23.40 11.01 8.77
CA PRO A 48 -23.69 9.61 8.41
C PRO A 48 -25.13 9.35 7.97
N SER A 49 -26.09 10.15 8.49
CA SER A 49 -27.52 10.05 8.18
C SER A 49 -27.95 10.77 6.91
N ASP A 50 -27.07 11.56 6.27
CA ASP A 50 -27.43 12.31 5.07
C ASP A 50 -27.56 11.36 3.88
N THR A 51 -28.58 11.60 3.06
CA THR A 51 -28.79 10.93 1.76
C THR A 51 -27.99 11.68 0.71
N ILE A 52 -27.16 10.94 -0.03
CA ILE A 52 -26.33 11.51 -1.10
C ILE A 52 -26.74 10.87 -2.42
N GLU A 53 -26.92 11.72 -3.41
CA GLU A 53 -27.18 11.33 -4.80
C GLU A 53 -26.06 11.91 -5.70
N VAL A 54 -25.56 11.08 -6.59
CA VAL A 54 -24.54 11.45 -7.59
C VAL A 54 -25.12 11.14 -8.96
N GLU A 55 -25.22 12.16 -9.82
CA GLU A 55 -25.82 12.04 -11.16
C GLU A 55 -27.23 11.40 -11.14
N GLY A 56 -28.01 11.69 -10.09
CA GLY A 56 -29.35 11.16 -9.88
C GLY A 56 -29.42 9.77 -9.24
N ILE A 57 -28.29 9.14 -8.95
CA ILE A 57 -28.21 7.82 -8.32
C ILE A 57 -27.93 7.98 -6.83
N LYS A 58 -28.82 7.44 -5.98
CA LYS A 58 -28.57 7.37 -4.53
C LYS A 58 -27.41 6.41 -4.26
N ILE A 59 -26.42 6.87 -3.50
CA ILE A 59 -25.25 6.06 -3.15
C ILE A 59 -25.35 5.51 -1.72
N GLU A 60 -24.85 4.30 -1.54
CA GLU A 60 -24.73 3.62 -0.25
C GLU A 60 -23.27 3.26 0.02
N LEU A 61 -22.91 3.06 1.29
CA LEU A 61 -21.55 2.65 1.62
C LEU A 61 -21.35 1.18 1.26
N GLU A 62 -20.22 0.90 0.61
CA GLU A 62 -19.80 -0.48 0.37
C GLU A 62 -19.25 -1.14 1.65
N ASP A 63 -19.48 -2.45 1.75
CA ASP A 63 -18.79 -3.28 2.75
C ASP A 63 -17.27 -3.22 2.54
N LYS A 64 -16.55 -3.22 3.65
CA LYS A 64 -15.09 -3.14 3.59
C LYS A 64 -14.48 -4.50 3.24
N ILE A 65 -13.64 -4.50 2.23
CA ILE A 65 -12.88 -5.67 1.79
C ILE A 65 -11.37 -5.43 1.94
N TYR A 66 -10.65 -6.45 2.34
CA TYR A 66 -9.21 -6.42 2.55
C TYR A 66 -8.59 -7.66 1.92
N ILE A 67 -7.66 -7.46 1.01
CA ILE A 67 -7.06 -8.52 0.22
C ILE A 67 -5.56 -8.50 0.45
N LEU A 68 -5.00 -9.67 0.73
CA LEU A 68 -3.57 -9.93 0.66
C LEU A 68 -3.27 -10.54 -0.70
N PHE A 69 -2.40 -9.91 -1.46
CA PHE A 69 -2.01 -10.28 -2.81
C PHE A 69 -0.51 -10.56 -2.89
N HIS A 70 -0.13 -11.65 -3.50
CA HIS A 70 1.26 -11.90 -3.88
C HIS A 70 1.49 -11.32 -5.28
N LYS A 71 1.84 -10.03 -5.32
CA LYS A 71 2.08 -9.32 -6.58
C LYS A 71 3.27 -9.94 -7.33
N PRO A 72 3.12 -10.35 -8.59
CA PRO A 72 4.26 -10.72 -9.43
C PRO A 72 5.07 -9.50 -9.86
N THR A 73 6.26 -9.72 -10.40
CA THR A 73 7.00 -8.70 -11.15
C THR A 73 6.29 -8.38 -12.45
N GLN A 74 6.63 -7.25 -13.07
CA GLN A 74 6.06 -6.77 -14.35
C GLN A 74 4.56 -6.42 -14.28
N VAL A 75 4.07 -6.13 -13.08
CA VAL A 75 2.70 -5.65 -12.81
C VAL A 75 2.78 -4.31 -12.10
N ILE A 76 1.98 -3.35 -12.57
CA ILE A 76 1.96 -1.99 -12.02
C ILE A 76 1.05 -1.94 -10.79
N THR A 77 1.54 -1.31 -9.73
CA THR A 77 0.74 -1.01 -8.54
C THR A 77 -0.14 0.23 -8.80
N SER A 78 -1.22 0.02 -9.52
CA SER A 78 -2.22 1.04 -9.86
C SER A 78 -3.60 0.39 -10.06
N VAL A 79 -4.64 1.22 -10.14
CA VAL A 79 -6.01 0.80 -10.51
C VAL A 79 -6.23 0.87 -12.03
N SER A 80 -5.41 1.60 -12.76
CA SER A 80 -5.45 1.71 -14.23
C SER A 80 -4.07 2.08 -14.78
N ASP A 81 -3.87 1.84 -16.07
CA ASP A 81 -2.67 2.23 -16.79
C ASP A 81 -3.02 2.68 -18.21
N ASP A 82 -2.58 3.88 -18.58
CA ASP A 82 -2.87 4.48 -19.90
C ASP A 82 -2.12 3.82 -21.06
N ARG A 83 -1.12 2.98 -20.74
CA ARG A 83 -0.30 2.27 -21.72
C ARG A 83 -0.72 0.80 -21.92
N GLY A 84 -1.81 0.37 -21.29
CA GLY A 84 -2.34 -0.99 -21.41
C GLY A 84 -1.51 -2.07 -20.73
N ARG A 85 -0.62 -1.70 -19.79
CA ARG A 85 0.15 -2.67 -19.00
C ARG A 85 -0.73 -3.25 -17.90
N THR A 86 -0.49 -4.51 -17.52
CA THR A 86 -1.20 -5.17 -16.43
C THR A 86 -1.04 -4.41 -15.12
N VAL A 87 -2.16 -4.16 -14.46
CA VAL A 87 -2.23 -3.53 -13.14
C VAL A 87 -2.69 -4.52 -12.08
N VAL A 88 -2.45 -4.23 -10.81
CA VAL A 88 -2.78 -5.13 -9.70
C VAL A 88 -4.27 -5.43 -9.58
N THR A 89 -5.15 -4.52 -9.98
CA THR A 89 -6.60 -4.74 -9.98
C THR A 89 -7.09 -5.68 -11.07
N ASP A 90 -6.31 -5.94 -12.11
CA ASP A 90 -6.65 -6.91 -13.17
C ASP A 90 -6.78 -8.35 -12.65
N TYR A 91 -6.16 -8.65 -11.51
CA TYR A 91 -6.23 -9.96 -10.86
C TYR A 91 -7.51 -10.19 -10.06
N PHE A 92 -8.35 -9.16 -9.90
CA PHE A 92 -9.53 -9.15 -9.01
C PHE A 92 -10.78 -8.61 -9.71
N LYS A 93 -10.96 -8.93 -11.00
CA LYS A 93 -12.09 -8.46 -11.81
C LYS A 93 -13.45 -8.98 -11.33
N ASP A 94 -13.44 -10.09 -10.59
CA ASP A 94 -14.65 -10.68 -10.01
C ASP A 94 -15.11 -9.96 -8.73
N ILE A 95 -14.32 -9.02 -8.22
CA ILE A 95 -14.67 -8.22 -7.06
C ILE A 95 -15.35 -6.94 -7.53
N GLU A 96 -16.65 -6.82 -7.22
CA GLU A 96 -17.46 -5.65 -7.60
C GLU A 96 -17.04 -4.38 -6.87
N ALA A 97 -16.60 -4.52 -5.60
CA ALA A 97 -16.14 -3.39 -4.79
C ALA A 97 -14.93 -2.69 -5.43
N ARG A 98 -14.93 -1.36 -5.36
CA ARG A 98 -13.84 -0.54 -5.91
C ARG A 98 -12.59 -0.60 -5.03
N ILE A 99 -11.78 -1.62 -5.20
CA ILE A 99 -10.52 -1.80 -4.47
C ILE A 99 -9.36 -1.03 -5.10
N TYR A 100 -8.37 -0.71 -4.27
CA TYR A 100 -7.11 -0.07 -4.66
C TYR A 100 -5.95 -0.54 -3.78
N PRO A 101 -4.70 -0.44 -4.26
CA PRO A 101 -3.55 -0.90 -3.51
C PRO A 101 -3.25 -0.01 -2.30
N VAL A 102 -2.82 -0.65 -1.21
CA VAL A 102 -2.33 -0.04 0.02
C VAL A 102 -0.82 0.19 -0.10
N GLY A 103 -0.44 1.40 -0.44
CA GLY A 103 0.93 1.72 -0.81
C GLY A 103 1.31 1.13 -2.17
N ARG A 104 2.62 0.96 -2.38
CA ARG A 104 3.14 0.53 -3.68
C ARG A 104 4.27 -0.49 -3.54
N LEU A 105 4.37 -1.35 -4.53
CA LEU A 105 5.56 -2.11 -4.90
C LEU A 105 5.93 -1.71 -6.33
N ASP A 106 7.22 -1.57 -6.61
CA ASP A 106 7.72 -1.21 -7.94
C ASP A 106 7.40 -2.31 -8.97
N TYR A 107 7.47 -1.96 -10.24
CA TYR A 107 7.21 -2.86 -11.36
C TYR A 107 8.09 -4.12 -11.33
N ASP A 108 9.35 -3.96 -10.93
CA ASP A 108 10.37 -5.00 -10.80
C ASP A 108 10.46 -5.63 -9.39
N THR A 109 9.50 -5.33 -8.51
CA THR A 109 9.42 -5.88 -7.15
C THR A 109 8.19 -6.75 -7.01
N SER A 110 8.36 -7.95 -6.46
CA SER A 110 7.28 -8.89 -6.16
C SER A 110 6.92 -8.90 -4.67
N GLY A 111 5.90 -9.67 -4.33
CA GLY A 111 5.61 -10.02 -2.94
C GLY A 111 4.32 -9.41 -2.41
N LEU A 112 4.22 -9.34 -1.09
CA LEU A 112 3.01 -8.96 -0.38
C LEU A 112 2.58 -7.53 -0.69
N LEU A 113 1.41 -7.39 -1.24
CA LEU A 113 0.69 -6.13 -1.42
C LEU A 113 -0.72 -6.28 -0.85
N LEU A 114 -1.19 -5.27 -0.14
CA LEU A 114 -2.58 -5.22 0.32
C LEU A 114 -3.41 -4.39 -0.67
N LEU A 115 -4.67 -4.82 -0.89
CA LEU A 115 -5.67 -4.03 -1.60
C LEU A 115 -6.92 -3.91 -0.74
N THR A 116 -7.62 -2.78 -0.82
CA THR A 116 -8.83 -2.52 -0.03
C THR A 116 -9.65 -1.38 -0.65
N ASN A 117 -10.90 -1.24 -0.23
CA ASN A 117 -11.73 -0.05 -0.41
C ASN A 117 -11.82 0.81 0.87
N ASP A 118 -10.99 0.52 1.89
CA ASP A 118 -10.94 1.25 3.16
C ASP A 118 -9.77 2.24 3.20
N GLY A 119 -10.09 3.54 3.01
CA GLY A 119 -9.09 4.61 3.04
C GLY A 119 -8.49 4.89 4.43
N GLU A 120 -9.18 4.54 5.51
CA GLU A 120 -8.62 4.67 6.87
C GLU A 120 -7.57 3.60 7.12
N PHE A 121 -7.91 2.34 6.77
CA PHE A 121 -6.95 1.25 6.83
C PHE A 121 -5.71 1.54 5.97
N THR A 122 -5.91 2.06 4.77
CA THR A 122 -4.79 2.46 3.89
C THR A 122 -3.88 3.48 4.57
N ASN A 123 -4.44 4.49 5.21
CA ASN A 123 -3.66 5.49 5.94
C ASN A 123 -2.91 4.89 7.13
N LEU A 124 -3.57 4.03 7.94
CA LEU A 124 -2.93 3.32 9.04
C LEU A 124 -1.73 2.48 8.58
N MET A 125 -1.85 1.81 7.43
CA MET A 125 -0.78 0.95 6.91
C MET A 125 0.38 1.74 6.29
N THR A 126 0.10 2.89 5.65
CA THR A 126 1.09 3.56 4.80
C THR A 126 1.72 4.80 5.41
N HIS A 127 1.06 5.44 6.37
CA HIS A 127 1.58 6.68 6.95
C HIS A 127 2.83 6.42 7.81
N PRO A 128 3.94 7.15 7.59
CA PRO A 128 5.24 6.90 8.24
C PRO A 128 5.21 6.89 9.78
N ARG A 129 4.29 7.65 10.39
CA ARG A 129 4.17 7.73 11.86
C ARG A 129 3.85 6.38 12.53
N TYR A 130 3.23 5.44 11.80
CA TYR A 130 2.83 4.14 12.34
C TYR A 130 3.93 3.08 12.26
N GLN A 131 5.00 3.34 11.52
CA GLN A 131 6.23 2.55 11.48
C GLN A 131 6.02 1.02 11.30
N ILE A 132 5.01 0.62 10.54
CA ILE A 132 4.74 -0.81 10.33
C ILE A 132 5.91 -1.45 9.59
N LYS A 133 6.45 -2.52 10.17
CA LYS A 133 7.58 -3.27 9.63
C LYS A 133 7.23 -3.93 8.30
N LYS A 134 8.15 -3.85 7.35
CA LYS A 134 8.09 -4.50 6.03
C LYS A 134 9.38 -5.26 5.82
N LYS A 135 9.28 -6.57 5.66
CA LYS A 135 10.44 -7.43 5.44
C LYS A 135 10.57 -7.80 3.97
N TYR A 136 11.75 -7.63 3.45
CA TYR A 136 12.10 -7.96 2.07
C TYR A 136 13.19 -9.01 2.02
N VAL A 137 13.15 -9.85 0.98
CA VAL A 137 14.28 -10.67 0.54
C VAL A 137 14.85 -10.04 -0.71
N ALA A 138 16.14 -9.73 -0.68
CA ALA A 138 16.87 -9.16 -1.80
C ALA A 138 17.99 -10.12 -2.25
N LYS A 139 18.13 -10.28 -3.56
CA LYS A 139 19.30 -10.92 -4.17
C LYS A 139 20.21 -9.82 -4.74
N LEU A 140 21.43 -9.75 -4.25
CA LEU A 140 22.43 -8.75 -4.60
C LEU A 140 23.49 -9.37 -5.50
N LYS A 141 24.08 -8.57 -6.39
CA LYS A 141 25.40 -8.84 -6.95
C LYS A 141 26.48 -8.43 -5.96
N GLY A 142 27.50 -9.26 -5.80
CA GLY A 142 28.59 -9.02 -4.87
C GLY A 142 28.34 -9.57 -3.46
N TYR A 143 29.31 -9.34 -2.60
CA TYR A 143 29.30 -9.74 -1.19
C TYR A 143 28.94 -8.54 -0.31
N LEU A 144 27.92 -8.69 0.51
CA LEU A 144 27.58 -7.71 1.52
C LEU A 144 28.53 -7.88 2.72
N MET A 145 29.32 -6.84 2.98
CA MET A 145 30.32 -6.85 4.06
C MET A 145 29.69 -6.55 5.42
N ARG A 146 30.32 -7.00 6.49
CA ARG A 146 29.81 -6.82 7.85
C ARG A 146 29.66 -5.34 8.25
N GLU A 147 30.57 -4.50 7.77
CA GLU A 147 30.55 -3.05 8.00
C GLU A 147 29.35 -2.39 7.33
N GLU A 148 29.00 -2.84 6.11
CA GLU A 148 27.85 -2.36 5.35
C GLU A 148 26.55 -2.76 6.03
N VAL A 149 26.45 -4.00 6.54
CA VAL A 149 25.32 -4.47 7.37
C VAL A 149 25.14 -3.56 8.58
N LYS A 150 26.21 -3.29 9.34
CA LYS A 150 26.15 -2.40 10.51
C LYS A 150 25.75 -0.97 10.15
N ALA A 151 26.17 -0.48 8.99
CA ALA A 151 25.78 0.85 8.51
C ALA A 151 24.27 0.88 8.20
N LEU A 152 23.74 -0.12 7.49
CA LEU A 152 22.31 -0.25 7.21
C LEU A 152 21.48 -0.33 8.50
N GLU A 153 21.95 -1.05 9.51
CA GLU A 153 21.28 -1.19 10.81
C GLU A 153 21.27 0.12 11.62
N LYS A 154 22.19 1.03 11.38
CA LYS A 154 22.22 2.37 12.01
C LYS A 154 21.42 3.42 11.22
N GLY A 155 21.16 3.16 9.95
CA GLY A 155 20.70 4.12 8.98
C GLY A 155 21.84 4.72 8.18
N ILE A 156 21.56 5.04 6.91
CA ILE A 156 22.50 5.61 5.96
C ILE A 156 21.92 6.86 5.31
N GLU A 157 22.77 7.77 4.89
CA GLU A 157 22.37 8.97 4.16
C GLU A 157 22.08 8.61 2.70
N LEU A 158 20.87 8.87 2.25
CA LEU A 158 20.45 8.81 0.86
C LEU A 158 20.18 10.23 0.35
N GLU A 159 19.97 10.41 -0.94
CA GLU A 159 19.70 11.73 -1.56
C GLU A 159 18.52 12.48 -0.90
N ASP A 160 17.55 11.74 -0.37
CA ASP A 160 16.35 12.25 0.31
C ASP A 160 16.46 12.19 1.85
N GLY A 161 17.68 12.10 2.38
CA GLY A 161 18.03 12.16 3.81
C GLY A 161 18.29 10.81 4.46
N MET A 162 18.64 10.85 5.74
CA MET A 162 18.98 9.69 6.56
C MET A 162 17.84 8.68 6.61
N THR A 163 18.13 7.39 6.39
CA THR A 163 17.16 6.32 6.55
C THR A 163 16.94 5.99 8.02
N GLN A 164 15.77 5.45 8.34
CA GLN A 164 15.56 4.82 9.63
C GLN A 164 16.44 3.56 9.76
N PRO A 165 16.83 3.17 10.99
CA PRO A 165 17.50 1.91 11.26
C PRO A 165 16.75 0.72 10.62
N ALA A 166 17.50 -0.20 10.00
CA ALA A 166 16.96 -1.41 9.41
C ALA A 166 17.42 -2.64 10.20
N GLU A 167 16.66 -3.74 10.13
CA GLU A 167 17.14 -5.05 10.57
C GLU A 167 17.68 -5.79 9.33
N VAL A 168 18.93 -6.25 9.36
CA VAL A 168 19.56 -6.89 8.20
C VAL A 168 20.09 -8.27 8.56
N LYS A 169 19.72 -9.28 7.78
CA LYS A 169 20.18 -10.66 7.98
C LYS A 169 20.66 -11.27 6.69
N VAL A 170 21.97 -11.48 6.57
CA VAL A 170 22.56 -12.21 5.46
C VAL A 170 22.18 -13.69 5.58
N LYS A 171 21.46 -14.23 4.58
CA LYS A 171 20.98 -15.62 4.54
C LYS A 171 21.99 -16.55 3.88
N LYS A 172 22.58 -16.10 2.77
CA LYS A 172 23.53 -16.89 1.99
C LYS A 172 24.41 -15.96 1.16
N GLN A 173 25.69 -16.31 1.09
CA GLN A 173 26.65 -15.76 0.12
C GLN A 173 27.16 -16.89 -0.75
N ASP A 174 27.10 -16.68 -2.07
CA ASP A 174 27.49 -17.68 -3.07
C ASP A 174 28.75 -17.15 -3.77
N LYS A 175 29.90 -17.79 -3.49
CA LYS A 175 31.21 -17.36 -4.01
C LYS A 175 31.33 -17.55 -5.52
N ASP A 176 30.82 -18.66 -6.03
CA ASP A 176 30.94 -18.99 -7.44
C ASP A 176 30.11 -18.06 -8.32
N LYS A 177 28.95 -17.64 -7.82
CA LYS A 177 28.03 -16.73 -8.50
C LYS A 177 28.21 -15.26 -8.15
N ASN A 178 29.10 -14.96 -7.19
CA ASN A 178 29.32 -13.61 -6.65
C ASN A 178 27.99 -12.92 -6.30
N THR A 179 27.17 -13.57 -5.46
CA THR A 179 25.85 -13.06 -5.06
C THR A 179 25.60 -13.22 -3.57
N THR A 180 24.79 -12.32 -3.01
CA THR A 180 24.31 -12.38 -1.63
C THR A 180 22.77 -12.43 -1.63
N LEU A 181 22.22 -13.33 -0.83
CA LEU A 181 20.81 -13.35 -0.45
C LEU A 181 20.67 -12.75 0.96
N VAL A 182 19.89 -11.70 1.09
CA VAL A 182 19.74 -10.94 2.34
C VAL A 182 18.27 -10.66 2.64
N GLU A 183 17.90 -10.76 3.91
CA GLU A 183 16.65 -10.21 4.44
C GLU A 183 16.91 -8.82 5.00
N ILE A 184 16.03 -7.88 4.69
CA ILE A 184 16.04 -6.54 5.25
C ILE A 184 14.63 -6.14 5.70
N THR A 185 14.53 -5.65 6.94
CA THR A 185 13.26 -5.12 7.49
C THR A 185 13.39 -3.63 7.70
N ILE A 186 12.45 -2.88 7.14
CA ILE A 186 12.35 -1.41 7.25
C ILE A 186 10.99 -1.01 7.79
N THR A 187 10.90 0.17 8.41
CA THR A 187 9.66 0.74 8.97
C THR A 187 9.08 1.88 8.15
N GLU A 188 9.83 2.40 7.21
CA GLU A 188 9.43 3.47 6.28
C GLU A 188 9.23 2.93 4.86
N GLY A 189 8.95 3.79 3.89
CA GLY A 189 8.68 3.35 2.50
C GLY A 189 8.90 4.47 1.50
N ARG A 190 10.17 4.88 1.31
CA ARG A 190 10.57 5.86 0.29
C ARG A 190 10.62 5.20 -1.09
N ASN A 191 10.62 6.02 -2.12
CA ASN A 191 10.73 5.51 -3.49
C ASN A 191 12.00 4.66 -3.65
N ARG A 192 11.86 3.42 -4.12
CA ARG A 192 12.93 2.43 -4.36
C ARG A 192 13.93 2.29 -3.20
N GLN A 193 13.49 2.48 -1.96
CA GLN A 193 14.37 2.63 -0.80
C GLN A 193 15.32 1.45 -0.61
N VAL A 194 14.83 0.22 -0.58
CA VAL A 194 15.68 -0.97 -0.36
C VAL A 194 16.73 -1.10 -1.46
N ARG A 195 16.39 -0.81 -2.72
CA ARG A 195 17.35 -0.83 -3.84
C ARG A 195 18.42 0.23 -3.65
N ARG A 196 18.04 1.48 -3.36
CA ARG A 196 18.98 2.58 -3.12
C ARG A 196 19.90 2.34 -1.91
N MET A 197 19.36 1.70 -0.86
CA MET A 197 20.17 1.35 0.32
C MET A 197 21.32 0.39 -0.02
N PHE A 198 21.09 -0.62 -0.86
CA PHE A 198 22.15 -1.52 -1.30
C PHE A 198 23.05 -0.90 -2.39
N GLU A 199 22.47 -0.13 -3.30
CA GLU A 199 23.19 0.60 -4.34
C GLU A 199 24.16 1.64 -3.76
N HIS A 200 23.87 2.20 -2.57
CA HIS A 200 24.76 3.07 -1.82
C HIS A 200 26.14 2.43 -1.58
N PHE A 201 26.20 1.11 -1.41
CA PHE A 201 27.43 0.32 -1.27
C PHE A 201 27.89 -0.33 -2.58
N GLY A 202 27.29 0.02 -3.71
CA GLY A 202 27.64 -0.52 -5.03
C GLY A 202 27.02 -1.90 -5.33
N HIS A 203 26.07 -2.39 -4.50
CA HIS A 203 25.41 -3.66 -4.73
C HIS A 203 24.14 -3.49 -5.57
N GLN A 204 24.13 -4.05 -6.77
CA GLN A 204 22.92 -4.11 -7.60
C GLN A 204 21.93 -5.13 -7.04
N VAL A 205 20.70 -4.71 -6.78
CA VAL A 205 19.59 -5.62 -6.42
C VAL A 205 19.00 -6.24 -7.67
N THR A 206 19.22 -7.53 -7.86
CA THR A 206 18.75 -8.28 -9.05
C THR A 206 17.33 -8.83 -8.88
N LYS A 207 16.96 -9.19 -7.64
CA LYS A 207 15.60 -9.61 -7.28
C LYS A 207 15.23 -8.99 -5.94
N LEU A 208 13.99 -8.54 -5.81
CA LEU A 208 13.44 -7.98 -4.58
C LEU A 208 12.00 -8.48 -4.40
N SER A 209 11.72 -9.01 -3.23
CA SER A 209 10.36 -9.46 -2.87
C SER A 209 10.03 -9.04 -1.45
N ARG A 210 8.87 -8.41 -1.24
CA ARG A 210 8.36 -8.16 0.10
C ARG A 210 7.66 -9.40 0.62
N ILE A 211 8.21 -10.04 1.62
CA ILE A 211 7.71 -11.32 2.17
C ILE A 211 6.79 -11.14 3.38
N GLU A 212 6.96 -10.04 4.13
CA GLU A 212 6.10 -9.73 5.29
C GLU A 212 5.70 -8.26 5.32
N TYR A 213 4.50 -8.00 5.85
CA TYR A 213 3.98 -6.68 6.17
C TYR A 213 3.29 -6.74 7.55
N GLY A 214 3.93 -6.19 8.59
CA GLY A 214 3.57 -6.51 9.97
C GLY A 214 3.58 -8.03 10.19
N PRO A 215 2.53 -8.61 10.78
CA PRO A 215 2.41 -10.05 10.97
C PRO A 215 1.96 -10.84 9.73
N LEU A 216 1.56 -10.16 8.66
CA LEU A 216 1.10 -10.81 7.43
C LEU A 216 2.28 -11.28 6.58
N ASN A 217 2.12 -12.42 5.91
CA ASN A 217 3.12 -12.99 5.01
C ASN A 217 2.47 -13.63 3.77
N VAL A 218 3.28 -13.96 2.76
CA VAL A 218 2.83 -14.57 1.49
C VAL A 218 2.92 -16.10 1.48
N VAL A 219 3.16 -16.73 2.62
CA VAL A 219 3.27 -18.20 2.70
C VAL A 219 1.95 -18.83 2.23
N GLY A 220 2.07 -19.81 1.34
CA GLY A 220 0.93 -20.53 0.73
C GLY A 220 0.30 -19.83 -0.46
N LEU A 221 0.78 -18.66 -0.89
CA LEU A 221 0.33 -17.97 -2.09
C LEU A 221 1.40 -17.99 -3.17
N ASN A 222 1.03 -18.42 -4.36
CA ASN A 222 1.87 -18.25 -5.54
C ASN A 222 1.79 -16.78 -6.05
N ALA A 223 2.77 -16.39 -6.85
CA ALA A 223 2.73 -15.07 -7.49
C ALA A 223 1.50 -14.95 -8.41
N GLY A 224 0.74 -13.88 -8.25
CA GLY A 224 -0.54 -13.66 -8.93
C GLY A 224 -1.77 -14.14 -8.14
N GLU A 225 -1.58 -14.82 -7.02
CA GLU A 225 -2.69 -15.23 -6.15
C GLU A 225 -2.95 -14.22 -5.03
N GLY A 226 -4.20 -14.15 -4.61
CA GLY A 226 -4.63 -13.34 -3.46
C GLY A 226 -5.69 -14.04 -2.63
N ARG A 227 -5.84 -13.58 -1.40
CA ARG A 227 -6.89 -14.02 -0.50
C ARG A 227 -7.47 -12.86 0.30
N VAL A 228 -8.70 -12.99 0.72
CA VAL A 228 -9.30 -12.05 1.67
C VAL A 228 -8.64 -12.22 3.05
N LEU A 229 -8.39 -11.11 3.72
CA LEU A 229 -7.95 -11.12 5.12
C LEU A 229 -9.12 -11.51 6.03
N THR A 230 -8.83 -12.30 7.05
CA THR A 230 -9.80 -12.58 8.11
C THR A 230 -10.07 -11.31 8.94
N PRO A 231 -11.25 -11.20 9.59
CA PRO A 231 -11.52 -10.10 10.51
C PRO A 231 -10.48 -9.95 11.62
N HIS A 232 -9.91 -11.08 12.08
CA HIS A 232 -8.84 -11.09 13.07
C HIS A 232 -7.56 -10.44 12.55
N GLU A 233 -7.11 -10.79 11.33
CA GLU A 233 -5.94 -10.19 10.70
C GLU A 233 -6.10 -8.68 10.55
N VAL A 234 -7.26 -8.22 10.10
CA VAL A 234 -7.57 -6.79 9.97
C VAL A 234 -7.48 -6.09 11.35
N LYS A 235 -8.07 -6.70 12.39
CA LYS A 235 -8.02 -6.17 13.75
C LYS A 235 -6.59 -6.09 14.28
N VAL A 236 -5.78 -7.13 14.08
CA VAL A 236 -4.38 -7.16 14.48
C VAL A 236 -3.58 -6.07 13.76
N MET A 237 -3.77 -5.90 12.45
CA MET A 237 -3.09 -4.86 11.67
C MET A 237 -3.47 -3.45 12.15
N ARG A 238 -4.74 -3.18 12.44
CA ARG A 238 -5.19 -1.91 13.00
C ARG A 238 -4.56 -1.65 14.37
N HIS A 239 -4.62 -2.64 15.25
CA HIS A 239 -4.03 -2.54 16.58
C HIS A 239 -2.53 -2.27 16.54
N LEU A 240 -1.81 -2.95 15.65
CA LEU A 240 -0.38 -2.74 15.45
C LEU A 240 -0.06 -1.30 15.01
N ALA A 241 -0.86 -0.72 14.09
CA ALA A 241 -0.67 0.66 13.67
C ALA A 241 -0.95 1.66 14.78
N GLU A 242 -1.97 1.44 15.59
CA GLU A 242 -2.41 2.38 16.63
C GLU A 242 -1.57 2.31 17.91
N HIS A 243 -1.00 1.13 18.24
CA HIS A 243 -0.35 0.86 19.54
C HIS A 243 1.05 0.25 19.41
N GLY A 244 1.47 -0.16 18.21
CA GLY A 244 2.77 -0.76 17.96
C GLY A 244 3.88 0.29 17.90
N LYS A 245 4.43 0.64 19.07
CA LYS A 245 5.69 1.36 19.18
C LYS A 245 6.76 0.46 19.73
#